data_a2d5b0d400d52927ce2eda0f58cbfb14
#
_entry.id   a2d5b0d400d52927ce2eda0f58cbfb14
#
_cell.length_a   1.000
_cell.length_b   1.000
_cell.length_c   1.000
_cell.angle_alpha   90.00
_cell.angle_beta   90.00
_cell.angle_gamma   90.00
#
_symmetry.space_group_name_H-M   'P 1'
#
loop_
_entity.id
_entity.type
_entity.pdbx_description
1 polymer ?
#
loop_
_entity_poly.entity_id
_entity_poly.type
_entity_poly.pdbx_seq_one_letter_code
_entity_poly.pdbx_strand_id
1 'polypeptide(L)'
;MESNGSGPQGFPELENDSFLRAAWGDETDFTPVLCMRQGGRYLPEFRETRAAQDFFSTCRSPEACCELTLQPLRRFPLDAAIIFSDILVVPQALGMEVTMVPKGPSFPEPLREEQDLERLRDPATVASELGYVFQAITLTRQRLAGRVPLIGFAGAPWTLMTYMVEGGSSSTMSQAKRWLYQRPQASHRLLRLLTDALVPYLVGQVAAGAQALQLFESHAGHLGPQLFNEALPYIRDVSKRVKAGLQEAGLAXXXXXXXXXXXXXXXXXXXXXXXXXXXXXXXXXXXXXXERVGKMVTLQGNLDPCALYASKEEIGQLVRQMLDGFGPQRYIANLGHGLYPDMDPEHVGAFVDAVHRHSRLLRQN
;
A
#
# COMPACT_ATOMS: atom_id res chain seq x y z
N MET A 1 -25.07 -21.06 22.39
CA MET A 1 -24.27 -21.07 21.16
C MET A 1 -22.93 -20.53 21.46
N GLU A 2 -21.91 -21.37 21.39
CA GLU A 2 -20.57 -20.88 21.61
C GLU A 2 -20.23 -19.92 20.50
N SER A 3 -19.84 -18.71 20.89
CA SER A 3 -19.26 -17.83 19.93
C SER A 3 -17.92 -18.47 19.54
N ASN A 4 -17.77 -18.83 18.31
CA ASN A 4 -16.56 -19.48 17.82
C ASN A 4 -15.38 -18.53 17.77
N GLY A 5 -15.43 -17.43 18.51
CA GLY A 5 -14.39 -16.42 18.41
C GLY A 5 -14.39 -15.76 17.04
N SER A 6 -15.49 -15.84 16.32
CA SER A 6 -15.58 -15.28 14.98
C SER A 6 -15.94 -13.81 15.07
N GLY A 7 -15.14 -13.00 14.36
CA GLY A 7 -15.45 -11.61 14.18
C GLY A 7 -16.43 -11.43 13.03
N PRO A 8 -16.57 -10.18 12.57
CA PRO A 8 -17.43 -9.92 11.42
C PRO A 8 -17.05 -10.76 10.21
N GLN A 9 -18.03 -11.07 9.37
CA GLN A 9 -17.82 -11.85 8.15
C GLN A 9 -17.36 -13.29 8.43
N GLY A 10 -17.46 -13.75 9.69
CA GLY A 10 -17.09 -15.11 10.04
C GLY A 10 -15.61 -15.35 10.24
N PHE A 11 -14.80 -14.29 10.22
CA PHE A 11 -13.37 -14.41 10.48
C PHE A 11 -13.10 -14.36 11.99
N PRO A 12 -11.94 -14.88 12.45
CA PRO A 12 -11.57 -14.75 13.85
C PRO A 12 -11.49 -13.29 14.29
N GLU A 13 -11.79 -13.06 15.56
CA GLU A 13 -11.69 -11.71 16.11
C GLU A 13 -10.26 -11.23 16.13
N LEU A 14 -10.08 -9.94 15.90
CA LEU A 14 -8.77 -9.32 15.87
C LEU A 14 -8.22 -9.16 17.29
N GLU A 15 -7.00 -9.65 17.52
CA GLU A 15 -6.36 -9.56 18.84
C GLU A 15 -5.56 -8.26 18.98
N ASN A 16 -4.80 -7.90 17.95
CA ASN A 16 -3.97 -6.69 17.96
C ASN A 16 -4.59 -5.68 17.00
N ASP A 17 -5.29 -4.70 17.54
CA ASP A 17 -5.93 -3.68 16.72
C ASP A 17 -5.17 -2.36 16.71
N SER A 18 -3.90 -2.35 17.16
CA SER A 18 -3.15 -1.10 17.31
C SER A 18 -3.02 -0.33 16.01
N PHE A 19 -2.79 -1.06 14.89
CA PHE A 19 -2.69 -0.40 13.60
C PHE A 19 -4.01 0.31 13.24
N LEU A 20 -5.12 -0.40 13.41
CA LEU A 20 -6.43 0.18 13.07
C LEU A 20 -6.77 1.34 13.99
N ARG A 21 -6.46 1.21 15.29
CA ARG A 21 -6.74 2.29 16.23
C ARG A 21 -5.95 3.53 15.87
N ALA A 22 -4.66 3.37 15.55
CA ALA A 22 -3.84 4.52 15.14
C ALA A 22 -4.39 5.13 13.86
N ALA A 23 -4.79 4.29 12.91
CA ALA A 23 -5.31 4.79 11.64
C ALA A 23 -6.58 5.61 11.83
N TRP A 24 -7.44 5.21 12.79
CA TRP A 24 -8.66 5.94 13.10
C TRP A 24 -8.44 7.14 14.01
N GLY A 25 -7.22 7.30 14.55
CA GLY A 25 -6.93 8.39 15.47
C GLY A 25 -7.26 8.10 16.90
N ASP A 26 -7.53 6.86 17.24
CA ASP A 26 -7.76 6.44 18.62
C ASP A 26 -6.44 6.33 19.36
N GLU A 27 -6.49 6.46 20.67
CA GLU A 27 -5.30 6.31 21.50
C GLU A 27 -4.76 4.89 21.41
N THR A 28 -3.43 4.79 21.40
CA THR A 28 -2.74 3.50 21.38
C THR A 28 -1.76 3.43 22.55
N ASP A 29 -1.49 2.21 23.00
CA ASP A 29 -0.55 1.98 24.10
C ASP A 29 0.90 2.02 23.65
N PHE A 30 1.12 1.81 22.36
CA PHE A 30 2.43 1.87 21.72
C PHE A 30 2.20 2.22 20.26
N THR A 31 3.26 2.61 19.58
CA THR A 31 3.16 2.95 18.18
C THR A 31 3.17 1.67 17.35
N PRO A 32 2.13 1.41 16.54
CA PRO A 32 2.18 0.23 15.67
C PRO A 32 3.22 0.40 14.58
N VAL A 33 3.79 -0.73 14.14
CA VAL A 33 4.84 -0.72 13.14
C VAL A 33 4.63 -1.81 12.11
N LEU A 34 4.91 -1.45 10.88
CA LEU A 34 5.01 -2.40 9.78
C LEU A 34 6.12 -1.90 8.87
N CYS A 35 6.49 -2.71 7.88
CA CYS A 35 7.56 -2.34 6.95
C CYS A 35 7.07 -2.54 5.53
N MET A 36 7.22 -1.52 4.71
CA MET A 36 6.91 -1.65 3.29
C MET A 36 7.79 -2.73 2.68
N ARG A 37 7.18 -3.66 1.95
CA ARG A 37 7.83 -4.84 1.40
C ARG A 37 8.36 -5.78 2.48
N GLN A 38 7.63 -5.86 3.60
CA GLN A 38 8.04 -6.76 4.68
C GLN A 38 8.07 -8.22 4.23
N GLY A 39 7.18 -8.63 3.34
CA GLY A 39 7.35 -9.87 2.61
C GLY A 39 8.20 -9.58 1.40
N GLY A 40 9.47 -9.96 1.43
CA GLY A 40 10.36 -9.55 0.37
C GLY A 40 11.64 -10.36 0.30
N ARG A 41 12.42 -10.07 -0.73
CA ARG A 41 13.59 -10.86 -1.09
C ARG A 41 14.71 -10.81 -0.05
N TYR A 42 14.64 -9.92 0.94
CA TYR A 42 15.63 -9.93 2.02
C TYR A 42 15.49 -11.16 2.92
N LEU A 43 14.34 -11.85 2.86
CA LEU A 43 14.11 -13.06 3.65
C LEU A 43 14.52 -14.30 2.86
N PRO A 44 15.36 -15.17 3.44
CA PRO A 44 15.71 -16.42 2.73
C PRO A 44 14.50 -17.26 2.38
N GLU A 45 13.55 -17.37 3.30
CA GLU A 45 12.33 -18.18 3.04
C GLU A 45 11.49 -17.60 1.92
N PHE A 46 11.51 -16.28 1.74
CA PHE A 46 10.80 -15.65 0.64
C PHE A 46 11.45 -16.08 -0.69
N ARG A 47 12.76 -15.99 -0.76
CA ARG A 47 13.47 -16.37 -1.97
C ARG A 47 13.20 -17.83 -2.33
N GLU A 48 13.19 -18.70 -1.30
CA GLU A 48 12.93 -20.12 -1.51
C GLU A 48 11.52 -20.35 -2.07
N THR A 49 10.52 -19.72 -1.48
CA THR A 49 9.14 -19.85 -1.96
C THR A 49 8.99 -19.31 -3.38
N ARG A 50 9.62 -18.17 -3.65
CA ARG A 50 9.51 -17.53 -4.95
C ARG A 50 10.22 -18.28 -6.07
N ALA A 51 11.21 -19.09 -5.72
CA ALA A 51 11.96 -19.83 -6.73
C ALA A 51 11.13 -20.86 -7.47
N ALA A 52 9.97 -21.24 -6.92
CA ALA A 52 9.17 -22.31 -7.48
C ALA A 52 8.47 -21.93 -8.79
N GLN A 53 8.17 -20.64 -8.99
CA GLN A 53 7.47 -20.21 -10.20
C GLN A 53 7.74 -18.73 -10.45
N ASP A 54 7.38 -18.24 -11.65
CA ASP A 54 7.66 -16.86 -11.98
C ASP A 54 6.78 -15.93 -11.15
N PHE A 55 7.12 -14.64 -11.21
CA PHE A 55 6.53 -13.65 -10.32
C PHE A 55 5.00 -13.57 -10.46
N PHE A 56 4.50 -13.42 -11.69
CA PHE A 56 3.06 -13.24 -11.84
C PHE A 56 2.29 -14.54 -11.65
N SER A 57 2.92 -15.70 -11.93
CA SER A 57 2.31 -16.98 -11.56
C SER A 57 2.18 -17.10 -10.05
N THR A 58 3.19 -16.61 -9.31
CA THR A 58 3.11 -16.57 -7.85
C THR A 58 1.93 -15.72 -7.41
N CYS A 59 1.76 -14.53 -8.01
CA CYS A 59 0.64 -13.66 -7.65
C CYS A 59 -0.71 -14.33 -7.86
N ARG A 60 -0.80 -15.25 -8.81
CA ARG A 60 -2.06 -15.95 -9.10
C ARG A 60 -2.29 -17.18 -8.23
N SER A 61 -1.36 -17.48 -7.33
CA SER A 61 -1.48 -18.63 -6.43
C SER A 61 -1.88 -18.16 -5.04
N PRO A 62 -3.14 -18.38 -4.63
CA PRO A 62 -3.54 -17.94 -3.27
C PRO A 62 -2.70 -18.56 -2.17
N GLU A 63 -2.31 -19.84 -2.31
CA GLU A 63 -1.46 -20.48 -1.29
C GLU A 63 -0.10 -19.80 -1.19
N ALA A 64 0.53 -19.51 -2.34
CA ALA A 64 1.84 -18.86 -2.32
C ALA A 64 1.74 -17.45 -1.76
N CYS A 65 0.72 -16.70 -2.17
CA CYS A 65 0.53 -15.34 -1.65
C CYS A 65 0.33 -15.35 -0.15
N CYS A 66 -0.45 -16.30 0.35
CA CYS A 66 -0.67 -16.42 1.78
C CYS A 66 0.65 -16.72 2.50
N GLU A 67 1.42 -17.68 2.00
CA GLU A 67 2.69 -18.02 2.61
C GLU A 67 3.63 -16.82 2.67
N LEU A 68 3.76 -16.12 1.55
CA LEU A 68 4.65 -14.97 1.49
C LEU A 68 4.19 -13.85 2.45
N THR A 69 2.90 -13.66 2.56
CA THR A 69 2.35 -12.65 3.47
C THR A 69 2.67 -12.96 4.92
N LEU A 70 2.58 -14.24 5.30
CA LEU A 70 2.77 -14.63 6.69
C LEU A 70 4.23 -14.71 7.12
N GLN A 71 5.16 -14.84 6.18
CA GLN A 71 6.57 -15.04 6.52
C GLN A 71 7.14 -13.96 7.44
N PRO A 72 6.97 -12.67 7.14
CA PRO A 72 7.55 -11.67 8.05
C PRO A 72 6.92 -11.69 9.44
N LEU A 73 5.66 -12.11 9.55
CA LEU A 73 5.00 -12.17 10.84
C LEU A 73 5.52 -13.29 11.72
N ARG A 74 6.14 -14.31 11.10
CA ARG A 74 6.80 -15.36 11.89
C ARG A 74 8.13 -14.89 12.46
N ARG A 75 8.74 -13.88 11.85
CA ARG A 75 10.03 -13.38 12.30
C ARG A 75 9.93 -12.19 13.22
N PHE A 76 8.95 -11.30 12.97
CA PHE A 76 8.90 -10.01 13.66
C PHE A 76 7.50 -9.79 14.23
N PRO A 77 7.41 -9.09 15.37
CA PRO A 77 6.09 -8.75 15.93
C PRO A 77 5.49 -7.52 15.26
N LEU A 78 5.30 -7.63 13.95
CA LEU A 78 4.68 -6.56 13.18
C LEU A 78 3.21 -6.41 13.56
N ASP A 79 2.67 -5.22 13.35
CA ASP A 79 1.32 -4.90 13.78
C ASP A 79 0.31 -4.93 12.66
N ALA A 80 0.71 -5.33 11.47
CA ALA A 80 -0.19 -5.52 10.35
C ALA A 80 0.45 -6.46 9.35
N ALA A 81 -0.38 -7.17 8.60
CA ALA A 81 0.05 -7.99 7.47
C ALA A 81 -0.37 -7.29 6.19
N ILE A 82 0.45 -7.40 5.15
CA ILE A 82 0.16 -6.82 3.84
C ILE A 82 0.06 -7.98 2.85
N ILE A 83 -1.08 -8.09 2.19
CA ILE A 83 -1.26 -9.20 1.23
C ILE A 83 -0.18 -9.14 0.16
N PHE A 84 0.42 -10.29 -0.16
CA PHE A 84 1.35 -10.34 -1.27
C PHE A 84 0.57 -10.30 -2.59
N SER A 85 0.85 -9.31 -3.40
CA SER A 85 0.26 -9.12 -4.70
C SER A 85 1.12 -8.09 -5.44
N ASP A 86 0.59 -7.54 -6.53
CA ASP A 86 1.27 -6.51 -7.28
C ASP A 86 0.24 -5.53 -7.82
N ILE A 87 0.64 -4.26 -7.91
CA ILE A 87 -0.30 -3.25 -8.43
C ILE A 87 -0.60 -3.48 -9.91
N LEU A 88 0.28 -4.16 -10.64
CA LEU A 88 0.10 -4.34 -12.09
C LEU A 88 -0.84 -5.47 -12.45
N VAL A 89 -1.40 -6.16 -11.46
CA VAL A 89 -2.46 -7.14 -11.77
C VAL A 89 -3.68 -6.43 -12.39
N VAL A 90 -3.90 -5.15 -12.09
CA VAL A 90 -5.03 -4.42 -12.67
C VAL A 90 -4.83 -4.18 -14.17
N PRO A 91 -3.70 -3.63 -14.63
CA PRO A 91 -3.49 -3.59 -16.08
C PRO A 91 -3.56 -4.96 -16.76
N GLN A 92 -3.07 -6.03 -16.10
CA GLN A 92 -3.19 -7.37 -16.66
C GLN A 92 -4.67 -7.74 -16.83
N ALA A 93 -5.47 -7.48 -15.83
CA ALA A 93 -6.90 -7.79 -15.90
C ALA A 93 -7.60 -6.97 -16.97
N LEU A 94 -7.05 -5.81 -17.30
CA LEU A 94 -7.56 -4.99 -18.40
C LEU A 94 -7.08 -5.48 -19.76
N GLY A 95 -6.29 -6.54 -19.80
CA GLY A 95 -5.89 -7.16 -21.06
C GLY A 95 -4.48 -6.85 -21.52
N MET A 96 -3.69 -6.12 -20.73
CA MET A 96 -2.32 -5.82 -21.12
C MET A 96 -1.38 -6.92 -20.65
N GLU A 97 -0.44 -7.28 -21.51
CA GLU A 97 0.62 -8.21 -21.12
C GLU A 97 1.63 -7.48 -20.23
N VAL A 98 2.01 -8.10 -19.12
CA VAL A 98 3.06 -7.59 -18.24
C VAL A 98 3.97 -8.75 -17.91
N THR A 99 5.27 -8.55 -18.04
CA THR A 99 6.27 -9.54 -17.68
C THR A 99 7.25 -8.93 -16.69
N MET A 100 7.91 -9.78 -15.91
CA MET A 100 8.93 -9.31 -14.99
C MET A 100 10.30 -9.64 -15.58
N VAL A 101 11.06 -8.59 -15.89
CA VAL A 101 12.42 -8.74 -16.38
C VAL A 101 13.38 -8.29 -15.28
N PRO A 102 14.70 -8.51 -15.44
CA PRO A 102 15.61 -8.17 -14.35
C PRO A 102 15.53 -6.72 -13.88
N LYS A 103 15.19 -5.80 -14.76
CA LYS A 103 15.06 -4.38 -14.39
C LYS A 103 13.74 -4.05 -13.69
N GLY A 104 12.78 -4.97 -13.71
CA GLY A 104 11.47 -4.75 -13.14
C GLY A 104 10.37 -5.10 -14.14
N PRO A 105 9.16 -4.58 -13.92
CA PRO A 105 8.06 -4.92 -14.81
C PRO A 105 8.23 -4.32 -16.20
N SER A 106 7.74 -5.05 -17.20
CA SER A 106 7.83 -4.62 -18.59
C SER A 106 6.51 -4.90 -19.29
N PHE A 107 6.04 -3.93 -20.05
CA PHE A 107 4.86 -4.06 -20.90
C PHE A 107 5.37 -4.14 -22.34
N PRO A 108 5.32 -5.31 -22.98
CA PRO A 108 5.81 -5.41 -24.37
C PRO A 108 5.06 -4.49 -25.32
N GLU A 109 3.80 -4.18 -25.05
CA GLU A 109 2.99 -3.33 -25.90
C GLU A 109 2.34 -2.20 -25.10
N PRO A 110 3.14 -1.20 -24.68
CA PRO A 110 2.55 -0.11 -23.90
C PRO A 110 1.56 0.71 -24.73
N LEU A 111 0.74 1.50 -24.02
CA LEU A 111 -0.21 2.38 -24.68
C LEU A 111 0.54 3.56 -25.27
N ARG A 112 0.41 3.77 -26.57
CA ARG A 112 1.16 4.82 -27.26
C ARG A 112 0.28 5.95 -27.78
N GLU A 113 -0.97 5.64 -28.10
CA GLU A 113 -1.87 6.65 -28.63
C GLU A 113 -3.29 6.30 -28.24
N GLU A 114 -4.20 7.24 -28.47
CA GLU A 114 -5.58 7.11 -28.01
C GLU A 114 -6.22 5.82 -28.50
N GLN A 115 -5.93 5.43 -29.74
CA GLN A 115 -6.53 4.23 -30.31
C GLN A 115 -6.20 2.98 -29.49
N ASP A 116 -5.05 2.97 -28.82
CA ASP A 116 -4.65 1.84 -28.01
C ASP A 116 -5.59 1.60 -26.84
N LEU A 117 -6.36 2.61 -26.42
CA LEU A 117 -7.31 2.41 -25.35
C LEU A 117 -8.40 1.40 -25.73
N GLU A 118 -8.62 1.20 -27.03
CA GLU A 118 -9.61 0.22 -27.49
C GLU A 118 -9.21 -1.20 -27.19
N ARG A 119 -7.94 -1.47 -26.92
CA ARG A 119 -7.48 -2.80 -26.54
C ARG A 119 -7.85 -3.17 -25.12
N LEU A 120 -8.18 -2.20 -24.29
CA LEU A 120 -8.47 -2.45 -22.88
C LEU A 120 -9.86 -3.04 -22.71
N ARG A 121 -9.95 -4.01 -21.81
CA ARG A 121 -11.23 -4.62 -21.49
C ARG A 121 -12.12 -3.67 -20.71
N ASP A 122 -13.41 -3.98 -20.66
CA ASP A 122 -14.36 -3.25 -19.87
C ASP A 122 -13.90 -3.24 -18.40
N PRO A 123 -13.76 -2.06 -17.80
CA PRO A 123 -13.32 -2.02 -16.39
C PRO A 123 -14.24 -2.79 -15.43
N ALA A 124 -15.50 -2.97 -15.80
CA ALA A 124 -16.43 -3.74 -14.95
C ALA A 124 -16.03 -5.21 -14.82
N THR A 125 -15.19 -5.73 -15.72
CA THR A 125 -14.76 -7.13 -15.66
C THR A 125 -13.53 -7.35 -14.79
N VAL A 126 -12.86 -6.28 -14.35
CA VAL A 126 -11.56 -6.42 -13.69
C VAL A 126 -11.67 -7.18 -12.38
N ALA A 127 -12.64 -6.82 -11.53
CA ALA A 127 -12.73 -7.47 -10.23
C ALA A 127 -12.93 -8.98 -10.37
N SER A 128 -13.77 -9.41 -11.31
CA SER A 128 -13.97 -10.86 -11.48
C SER A 128 -12.73 -11.56 -12.01
N GLU A 129 -11.93 -10.87 -12.84
CA GLU A 129 -10.67 -11.44 -13.31
C GLU A 129 -9.65 -11.58 -12.19
N LEU A 130 -9.80 -10.80 -11.14
CA LEU A 130 -8.85 -10.79 -10.03
C LEU A 130 -9.35 -11.61 -8.83
N GLY A 131 -10.22 -12.59 -9.08
CA GLY A 131 -10.70 -13.46 -8.02
C GLY A 131 -9.59 -14.15 -7.24
N TYR A 132 -8.45 -14.41 -7.89
CA TYR A 132 -7.34 -15.04 -7.19
C TYR A 132 -6.79 -14.15 -6.07
N VAL A 133 -6.88 -12.82 -6.24
CA VAL A 133 -6.47 -11.91 -5.15
C VAL A 133 -7.44 -12.06 -3.98
N PHE A 134 -8.73 -12.10 -4.27
CA PHE A 134 -9.74 -12.24 -3.22
C PHE A 134 -9.57 -13.56 -2.48
N GLN A 135 -9.29 -14.64 -3.21
CA GLN A 135 -9.05 -15.93 -2.58
C GLN A 135 -7.82 -15.88 -1.67
N ALA A 136 -6.76 -15.21 -2.12
CA ALA A 136 -5.56 -15.08 -1.30
C ALA A 136 -5.84 -14.30 -0.02
N ILE A 137 -6.64 -13.24 -0.13
CA ILE A 137 -6.99 -12.43 1.04
C ILE A 137 -7.80 -13.25 2.05
N THR A 138 -8.80 -13.97 1.57
CA THR A 138 -9.64 -14.77 2.47
C THR A 138 -8.81 -15.85 3.16
N LEU A 139 -7.98 -16.56 2.41
CA LEU A 139 -7.13 -17.59 2.99
C LEU A 139 -6.17 -17.00 4.03
N THR A 140 -5.55 -15.88 3.69
CA THR A 140 -4.59 -15.23 4.59
C THR A 140 -5.29 -14.74 5.85
N ARG A 141 -6.48 -14.13 5.70
CA ARG A 141 -7.22 -13.64 6.85
C ARG A 141 -7.53 -14.78 7.81
N GLN A 142 -7.91 -15.94 7.27
CA GLN A 142 -8.20 -17.11 8.10
C GLN A 142 -6.94 -17.60 8.80
N ARG A 143 -5.83 -17.68 8.09
CA ARG A 143 -4.60 -18.22 8.67
C ARG A 143 -3.91 -17.25 9.63
N LEU A 144 -4.17 -15.96 9.50
CA LEU A 144 -3.73 -14.99 10.50
C LEU A 144 -4.40 -15.25 11.85
N ALA A 145 -5.58 -15.86 11.85
CA ALA A 145 -6.31 -16.21 13.05
C ALA A 145 -6.49 -15.03 13.99
N GLY A 146 -6.62 -13.82 13.44
CA GLY A 146 -6.88 -12.63 14.23
C GLY A 146 -5.65 -11.98 14.85
N ARG A 147 -4.47 -12.46 14.54
CA ARG A 147 -3.26 -11.91 15.17
C ARG A 147 -3.09 -10.42 14.92
N VAL A 148 -3.14 -10.00 13.67
CA VAL A 148 -3.02 -8.59 13.27
C VAL A 148 -3.95 -8.35 12.09
N PRO A 149 -4.26 -7.07 11.78
CA PRO A 149 -5.10 -6.82 10.63
C PRO A 149 -4.37 -7.07 9.31
N LEU A 150 -5.17 -7.35 8.28
CA LEU A 150 -4.68 -7.62 6.94
C LEU A 150 -4.98 -6.42 6.06
N ILE A 151 -3.95 -5.92 5.37
CA ILE A 151 -4.06 -4.77 4.48
C ILE A 151 -4.08 -5.25 3.03
N GLY A 152 -5.10 -4.80 2.28
CA GLY A 152 -5.12 -4.95 0.83
C GLY A 152 -4.67 -3.65 0.18
N PHE A 153 -4.46 -3.68 -1.15
CA PHE A 153 -3.94 -2.48 -1.80
C PHE A 153 -4.23 -2.47 -3.29
N ALA A 154 -3.97 -1.31 -3.88
CA ALA A 154 -3.99 -1.15 -5.33
C ALA A 154 -3.13 0.05 -5.68
N GLY A 155 -2.67 0.10 -6.92
CA GLY A 155 -2.07 1.31 -7.45
C GLY A 155 -3.16 2.33 -7.75
N ALA A 156 -2.84 3.60 -7.56
CA ALA A 156 -3.77 4.68 -7.87
C ALA A 156 -3.80 4.94 -9.39
N PRO A 157 -4.82 5.64 -9.89
CA PRO A 157 -4.97 5.76 -11.34
C PRO A 157 -3.76 6.36 -12.06
N TRP A 158 -3.20 7.44 -11.56
CA TRP A 158 -2.04 8.03 -12.24
C TRP A 158 -0.84 7.07 -12.24
N THR A 159 -0.58 6.42 -11.11
CA THR A 159 0.54 5.48 -11.04
C THR A 159 0.37 4.34 -12.04
N LEU A 160 -0.84 3.79 -12.14
CA LEU A 160 -1.08 2.71 -13.11
C LEU A 160 -0.95 3.23 -14.53
N MET A 161 -1.50 4.42 -14.81
CA MET A 161 -1.36 5.02 -16.14
C MET A 161 0.11 5.16 -16.53
N THR A 162 0.97 5.60 -15.60
CA THR A 162 2.38 5.76 -15.94
C THR A 162 2.99 4.45 -16.39
N TYR A 163 2.72 3.36 -15.69
CA TYR A 163 3.26 2.07 -16.10
C TYR A 163 2.74 1.65 -17.46
N MET A 164 1.43 1.84 -17.69
CA MET A 164 0.81 1.40 -18.94
C MET A 164 1.32 2.19 -20.14
N VAL A 165 1.63 3.47 -19.94
CA VAL A 165 2.10 4.33 -21.02
C VAL A 165 3.62 4.25 -21.17
N GLU A 166 4.36 4.25 -20.07
CA GLU A 166 5.82 4.15 -20.12
C GLU A 166 6.29 2.76 -20.57
N GLY A 167 5.53 1.73 -20.24
CA GLY A 167 5.90 0.37 -20.54
C GLY A 167 6.83 -0.26 -19.54
N GLY A 168 7.02 0.38 -18.40
CA GLY A 168 7.90 -0.11 -17.36
C GLY A 168 8.34 1.01 -16.45
N SER A 169 9.47 0.80 -15.79
CA SER A 169 10.02 1.82 -14.90
C SER A 169 10.56 2.99 -15.72
N SER A 170 10.43 4.18 -15.19
CA SER A 170 10.90 5.39 -15.84
C SER A 170 11.35 6.37 -14.78
N SER A 171 12.43 7.08 -15.07
CA SER A 171 12.94 8.08 -14.13
C SER A 171 12.30 9.45 -14.34
N THR A 172 11.69 9.69 -15.50
CA THR A 172 11.14 11.01 -15.82
C THR A 172 9.63 11.01 -16.02
N MET A 173 9.03 9.87 -16.32
CA MET A 173 7.62 9.78 -16.68
C MET A 173 7.29 10.65 -17.89
N SER A 174 8.23 10.82 -18.80
CA SER A 174 8.06 11.77 -19.89
C SER A 174 6.95 11.35 -20.85
N GLN A 175 6.78 10.05 -21.10
CA GLN A 175 5.73 9.61 -22.02
C GLN A 175 4.34 9.83 -21.41
N ALA A 176 4.18 9.53 -20.12
CA ALA A 176 2.89 9.73 -19.46
C ALA A 176 2.57 11.22 -19.35
N LYS A 177 3.58 12.06 -19.05
CA LYS A 177 3.37 13.49 -19.02
C LYS A 177 3.02 14.03 -20.40
N ARG A 178 3.67 13.48 -21.45
CA ARG A 178 3.35 13.87 -22.83
C ARG A 178 1.88 13.60 -23.13
N TRP A 179 1.34 12.48 -22.65
CA TRP A 179 -0.07 12.19 -22.81
C TRP A 179 -0.93 13.28 -22.17
N LEU A 180 -0.58 13.72 -20.96
CA LEU A 180 -1.36 14.77 -20.30
C LEU A 180 -1.34 16.07 -21.10
N TYR A 181 -0.21 16.43 -21.68
CA TYR A 181 -0.10 17.66 -22.44
C TYR A 181 -0.67 17.56 -23.86
N GLN A 182 -0.39 16.44 -24.53
CA GLN A 182 -0.75 16.31 -25.95
C GLN A 182 -2.06 15.60 -26.19
N ARG A 183 -2.46 14.71 -25.26
CA ARG A 183 -3.68 13.92 -25.40
C ARG A 183 -4.50 14.03 -24.13
N PRO A 184 -4.93 15.23 -23.74
CA PRO A 184 -5.61 15.37 -22.45
C PRO A 184 -6.92 14.58 -22.38
N GLN A 185 -7.70 14.54 -23.45
CA GLN A 185 -8.97 13.81 -23.42
C GLN A 185 -8.74 12.31 -23.27
N ALA A 186 -7.76 11.77 -24.01
CA ALA A 186 -7.43 10.36 -23.91
C ALA A 186 -6.89 10.05 -22.51
N SER A 187 -6.06 10.94 -21.97
CA SER A 187 -5.50 10.76 -20.63
C SER A 187 -6.61 10.68 -19.57
N HIS A 188 -7.56 11.61 -19.65
CA HIS A 188 -8.67 11.61 -18.69
C HIS A 188 -9.57 10.41 -18.89
N ARG A 189 -9.76 9.97 -20.13
CA ARG A 189 -10.51 8.76 -20.41
C ARG A 189 -9.85 7.55 -19.74
N LEU A 190 -8.52 7.44 -19.88
CA LEU A 190 -7.80 6.34 -19.25
C LEU A 190 -7.88 6.41 -17.72
N LEU A 191 -7.71 7.60 -17.16
CA LEU A 191 -7.79 7.75 -15.71
C LEU A 191 -9.17 7.39 -15.17
N ARG A 192 -10.25 7.77 -15.90
CA ARG A 192 -11.60 7.38 -15.51
C ARG A 192 -11.81 5.87 -15.62
N LEU A 193 -11.28 5.28 -16.68
CA LEU A 193 -11.38 3.82 -16.85
C LEU A 193 -10.70 3.09 -15.70
N LEU A 194 -9.52 3.56 -15.32
CA LEU A 194 -8.79 2.96 -14.20
C LEU A 194 -9.56 3.14 -12.90
N THR A 195 -10.15 4.32 -12.69
CA THR A 195 -10.97 4.55 -11.51
C THR A 195 -12.14 3.57 -11.45
N ASP A 196 -12.81 3.40 -12.58
CA ASP A 196 -13.96 2.47 -12.65
C ASP A 196 -13.55 1.03 -12.37
N ALA A 197 -12.33 0.64 -12.73
CA ALA A 197 -11.82 -0.71 -12.44
C ALA A 197 -11.43 -0.86 -10.98
N LEU A 198 -10.82 0.19 -10.40
CA LEU A 198 -10.27 0.10 -9.05
C LEU A 198 -11.33 0.05 -7.97
N VAL A 199 -12.46 0.75 -8.16
CA VAL A 199 -13.45 0.82 -7.11
C VAL A 199 -14.01 -0.57 -6.75
N PRO A 200 -14.56 -1.33 -7.72
CA PRO A 200 -15.04 -2.67 -7.34
C PRO A 200 -13.92 -3.61 -6.89
N TYR A 201 -12.71 -3.43 -7.41
CA TYR A 201 -11.59 -4.26 -6.98
C TYR A 201 -11.26 -4.02 -5.50
N LEU A 202 -11.25 -2.76 -5.08
CA LEU A 202 -10.95 -2.44 -3.68
C LEU A 202 -12.09 -2.85 -2.75
N VAL A 203 -13.33 -2.61 -3.16
CA VAL A 203 -14.47 -3.09 -2.37
C VAL A 203 -14.43 -4.61 -2.22
N GLY A 204 -14.08 -5.29 -3.31
CA GLY A 204 -13.98 -6.75 -3.29
C GLY A 204 -12.90 -7.25 -2.33
N GLN A 205 -11.80 -6.51 -2.20
CA GLN A 205 -10.76 -6.90 -1.26
C GLN A 205 -11.26 -6.85 0.19
N VAL A 206 -12.04 -5.82 0.53
CA VAL A 206 -12.63 -5.75 1.87
C VAL A 206 -13.66 -6.87 2.07
N ALA A 207 -14.50 -7.11 1.07
CA ALA A 207 -15.46 -8.20 1.14
C ALA A 207 -14.76 -9.55 1.34
N ALA A 208 -13.57 -9.70 0.77
CA ALA A 208 -12.80 -10.94 0.90
C ALA A 208 -12.11 -11.06 2.26
N GLY A 209 -11.97 -9.96 3.01
CA GLY A 209 -11.39 -10.04 4.34
C GLY A 209 -10.36 -8.99 4.69
N ALA A 210 -9.98 -8.10 3.77
CA ALA A 210 -9.04 -7.05 4.11
C ALA A 210 -9.67 -6.08 5.11
N GLN A 211 -8.87 -5.65 6.08
CA GLN A 211 -9.36 -4.77 7.15
C GLN A 211 -8.93 -3.34 6.96
N ALA A 212 -8.00 -3.11 6.05
CA ALA A 212 -7.56 -1.78 5.65
C ALA A 212 -7.12 -1.85 4.20
N LEU A 213 -7.16 -0.71 3.54
CA LEU A 213 -6.77 -0.62 2.14
C LEU A 213 -5.72 0.47 1.99
N GLN A 214 -4.76 0.21 1.09
CA GLN A 214 -3.74 1.20 0.76
C GLN A 214 -3.75 1.48 -0.73
N LEU A 215 -3.79 2.76 -1.08
CA LEU A 215 -3.64 3.20 -2.47
C LEU A 215 -2.24 3.75 -2.64
N PHE A 216 -1.53 3.21 -3.64
CA PHE A 216 -0.16 3.65 -3.92
C PHE A 216 -0.18 4.67 -5.06
N GLU A 217 0.12 5.93 -4.72
CA GLU A 217 0.30 6.98 -5.72
C GLU A 217 1.80 7.29 -5.81
N SER A 218 2.57 6.28 -6.19
CA SER A 218 4.03 6.34 -6.10
C SER A 218 4.65 7.32 -7.06
N HIS A 219 3.97 7.63 -8.18
CA HIS A 219 4.55 8.45 -9.22
C HIS A 219 4.03 9.88 -9.24
N ALA A 220 3.24 10.26 -8.23
CA ALA A 220 2.73 11.63 -8.17
C ALA A 220 3.85 12.66 -7.96
N GLY A 221 4.96 12.24 -7.37
CA GLY A 221 6.09 13.14 -7.16
C GLY A 221 6.72 13.66 -8.43
N HIS A 222 6.45 13.02 -9.56
CA HIS A 222 6.96 13.48 -10.85
C HIS A 222 6.12 14.60 -11.45
N LEU A 223 4.97 14.92 -10.84
CA LEU A 223 4.07 15.93 -11.38
C LEU A 223 4.31 17.27 -10.72
N GLY A 224 4.43 18.31 -11.52
CA GLY A 224 4.39 19.66 -10.99
C GLY A 224 2.98 19.99 -10.53
N PRO A 225 2.82 21.17 -9.91
CA PRO A 225 1.50 21.50 -9.30
C PRO A 225 0.34 21.46 -10.27
N GLN A 226 0.54 21.95 -11.49
CA GLN A 226 -0.54 22.00 -12.46
C GLN A 226 -1.02 20.61 -12.86
N LEU A 227 -0.08 19.72 -13.22
CA LEU A 227 -0.44 18.37 -13.61
C LEU A 227 -0.93 17.57 -12.42
N PHE A 228 -0.39 17.83 -11.25
CA PHE A 228 -0.87 17.17 -10.04
C PHE A 228 -2.35 17.47 -9.83
N ASN A 229 -2.77 18.70 -10.04
CA ASN A 229 -4.15 19.07 -9.89
C ASN A 229 -5.06 18.38 -10.90
N GLU A 230 -4.51 17.99 -12.06
CA GLU A 230 -5.28 17.23 -13.03
C GLU A 230 -5.45 15.77 -12.62
N ALA A 231 -4.44 15.20 -11.95
CA ALA A 231 -4.48 13.80 -11.54
C ALA A 231 -5.19 13.59 -10.21
N LEU A 232 -5.18 14.59 -9.35
CA LEU A 232 -5.71 14.46 -7.99
C LEU A 232 -7.18 14.06 -7.92
N PRO A 233 -8.08 14.58 -8.78
CA PRO A 233 -9.49 14.22 -8.65
C PRO A 233 -9.75 12.72 -8.76
N TYR A 234 -8.89 12.00 -9.46
CA TYR A 234 -9.14 10.57 -9.68
C TYR A 234 -8.89 9.75 -8.42
N ILE A 235 -7.82 10.04 -7.69
CA ILE A 235 -7.60 9.32 -6.44
C ILE A 235 -8.66 9.69 -5.41
N ARG A 236 -9.10 10.95 -5.41
CA ARG A 236 -10.22 11.35 -4.55
C ARG A 236 -11.50 10.60 -4.92
N ASP A 237 -11.75 10.45 -6.21
CA ASP A 237 -12.95 9.76 -6.66
C ASP A 237 -12.91 8.28 -6.28
N VAL A 238 -11.74 7.64 -6.41
CA VAL A 238 -11.59 6.26 -5.96
C VAL A 238 -11.94 6.14 -4.48
N SER A 239 -11.34 7.00 -3.65
CA SER A 239 -11.57 6.94 -2.21
C SER A 239 -13.05 7.15 -1.86
N LYS A 240 -13.66 8.15 -2.47
CA LYS A 240 -15.06 8.46 -2.20
C LYS A 240 -15.98 7.32 -2.63
N ARG A 241 -15.75 6.77 -3.82
CA ARG A 241 -16.60 5.70 -4.34
C ARG A 241 -16.36 4.38 -3.61
N VAL A 242 -15.14 4.12 -3.16
CA VAL A 242 -14.89 2.93 -2.34
C VAL A 242 -15.65 3.03 -1.03
N LYS A 243 -15.61 4.19 -0.36
CA LYS A 243 -16.37 4.36 0.87
C LYS A 243 -17.86 4.12 0.65
N ALA A 244 -18.41 4.71 -0.42
CA ALA A 244 -19.82 4.51 -0.73
C ALA A 244 -20.12 3.04 -1.00
N GLY A 245 -19.25 2.36 -1.74
CA GLY A 245 -19.43 0.93 -2.03
C GLY A 245 -19.38 0.07 -0.79
N LEU A 246 -18.50 0.40 0.13
CA LEU A 246 -18.42 -0.35 1.39
C LEU A 246 -19.68 -0.16 2.22
N GLN A 247 -20.20 1.06 2.28
CA GLN A 247 -21.45 1.32 3.00
C GLN A 247 -22.61 0.58 2.36
N GLU A 248 -22.71 0.60 1.05
CA GLU A 248 -23.75 -0.13 0.33
C GLU A 248 -23.68 -1.62 0.61
N ALA A 249 -22.49 -2.16 0.72
CA ALA A 249 -22.29 -3.59 0.96
C ALA A 249 -22.41 -3.97 2.43
N GLY A 250 -22.60 -2.99 3.31
CA GLY A 250 -22.66 -3.25 4.75
C GLY A 250 -21.34 -3.64 5.36
N LEU A 251 -20.22 -3.18 4.78
CA LEU A 251 -18.90 -3.52 5.25
C LEU A 251 -18.33 -2.38 6.09
N ALA A 252 -17.58 -2.76 7.10
CA ALA A 252 -17.01 -1.75 7.99
C ALA A 252 -15.89 -1.00 7.28
N UNK A 253 -15.92 0.25 7.52
CA UNK A 253 -14.96 1.02 6.79
C UNK A 253 -13.57 0.69 7.22
N UNK A 254 -12.95 0.46 6.33
CA UNK A 254 -11.55 0.27 6.50
C UNK A 254 -10.92 1.58 6.24
N UNK A 255 -10.06 1.79 6.75
CA UNK A 255 -9.30 3.00 6.53
C UNK A 255 -8.58 2.80 5.24
N UNK A 256 -8.62 3.67 4.56
CA UNK A 256 -7.93 3.65 3.29
C UNK A 256 -6.70 4.46 3.52
N UNK A 257 -5.85 3.97 3.32
CA UNK A 257 -4.59 4.67 3.46
C UNK A 257 -4.09 5.01 2.12
N UNK A 258 -3.82 6.03 2.00
CA UNK A 258 -3.31 6.46 0.72
C UNK A 258 -1.82 6.60 0.91
N UNK A 259 -1.28 6.10 0.31
CA UNK A 259 0.17 6.14 0.33
C UNK A 259 0.62 6.87 -0.84
N UNK A 260 0.98 7.76 -0.56
CA UNK A 260 1.51 8.57 -1.61
C UNK A 260 2.99 8.63 -1.39
N UNK A 261 3.52 8.32 -2.10
CA UNK A 261 4.95 8.39 -2.11
C UNK A 261 5.35 9.68 -2.64
N UNK A 262 4.84 10.42 -2.26
CA UNK A 262 5.06 11.67 -2.90
C UNK A 262 5.74 12.66 -2.08
N UNK A 263 6.19 13.22 -2.65
CA UNK A 263 6.94 14.32 -2.17
C UNK A 263 6.03 15.33 -1.56
N UNK A 264 6.27 16.26 -1.35
CA UNK A 264 5.77 17.35 -0.70
C UNK A 264 4.41 17.89 -1.15
N UNK A 265 4.17 17.65 -2.19
CA UNK A 265 2.99 18.22 -2.77
C UNK A 265 1.74 17.39 -2.42
N UNK A 266 1.99 16.39 -2.11
CA UNK A 266 0.96 15.46 -1.83
C UNK A 266 0.24 15.70 -0.49
N UNK A 267 0.80 16.29 0.25
CA UNK A 267 0.28 16.55 1.54
C UNK A 267 -1.01 17.36 1.51
N UNK A 268 -1.16 18.10 0.73
CA UNK A 268 -2.31 18.90 0.59
C UNK A 268 -3.49 18.11 0.02
N UNK A 269 -3.18 17.31 -0.54
CA UNK A 269 -4.19 16.58 -1.25
C UNK A 269 -4.80 15.49 -0.38
N UNK A 270 -4.13 15.05 0.35
CA UNK A 270 -4.59 13.95 1.14
C UNK A 270 -5.61 14.34 2.22
N UNK A 271 -5.54 15.36 2.53
CA UNK A 271 -6.40 15.85 3.56
C UNK A 271 -7.87 15.79 3.25
N UNK A 272 -8.12 15.85 2.27
CA UNK A 272 -9.48 15.91 1.84
C UNK A 272 -10.08 14.54 1.62
N UNK A 273 -9.32 13.73 1.50
CA UNK A 273 -9.83 12.40 1.16
C UNK A 273 -10.02 11.62 2.45
N UNK A 274 -10.54 11.44 2.98
CA UNK A 274 -10.86 10.64 4.06
C UNK A 274 -9.91 9.54 4.34
N UNK A 275 -8.95 9.82 4.13
CA UNK A 275 -7.98 8.83 4.35
C UNK A 275 -7.51 8.94 5.75
N UNK A 276 -7.41 7.94 6.20
CA UNK A 276 -7.01 7.88 7.56
C UNK A 276 -5.57 7.96 7.77
N UNK A 277 -4.78 7.61 6.83
CA UNK A 277 -3.38 7.63 7.05
C UNK A 277 -2.70 8.17 5.85
N UNK A 278 -1.84 8.77 6.16
CA UNK A 278 -1.06 9.29 5.04
C UNK A 278 0.33 8.77 5.23
N UNK A 279 0.89 8.31 4.28
CA UNK A 279 2.21 7.76 4.34
C UNK A 279 3.16 8.79 3.95
N UNK A 280 4.07 8.88 4.58
CA UNK A 280 5.05 9.92 4.32
C UNK A 280 6.26 9.27 3.71
N UNK A 281 6.91 10.02 3.04
CA UNK A 281 8.09 9.60 2.31
C UNK A 281 9.32 9.87 3.13
N UNK A 282 10.27 9.39 2.64
CA UNK A 282 11.56 9.51 3.28
C UNK A 282 12.20 10.86 3.26
N UNK A 283 11.87 11.46 2.35
CA UNK A 283 12.45 12.73 2.22
C UNK A 283 11.77 13.78 3.04
N UNK A 284 10.85 13.47 3.52
CA UNK A 284 10.13 14.48 4.22
C UNK A 284 10.44 14.39 5.70
N UNK A 285 10.49 15.42 6.27
CA UNK A 285 10.84 15.51 7.65
C UNK A 285 9.62 15.30 8.50
N UNK A 286 9.78 14.87 9.48
CA UNK A 286 8.73 14.53 10.38
C UNK A 286 7.95 15.66 10.92
N UNK A 287 8.54 16.62 11.16
CA UNK A 287 7.94 17.81 11.67
C UNK A 287 7.15 18.52 10.60
N UNK A 288 7.59 18.46 9.69
CA UNK A 288 7.02 19.13 8.56
C UNK A 288 5.69 18.48 8.16
N UNK A 289 5.69 17.46 8.25
CA UNK A 289 4.52 16.76 7.87
C UNK A 289 3.36 16.92 8.88
N UNK A 290 3.73 16.95 9.90
CA UNK A 290 2.75 17.23 10.93
C UNK A 290 2.18 18.61 10.86
N GLU A 291 2.92 19.50 10.53
CA GLU A 291 2.47 20.89 10.40
C GLU A 291 1.60 21.09 9.15
N ARG A 292 1.96 20.42 8.08
CA ARG A 292 1.27 20.65 6.81
C ARG A 292 -0.12 20.01 6.76
N VAL A 293 -0.26 18.82 7.34
CA VAL A 293 -1.55 18.13 7.28
C VAL A 293 -2.40 18.33 8.53
N GLY A 294 -1.79 18.85 9.59
CA GLY A 294 -2.52 19.06 10.83
C GLY A 294 -2.72 17.79 11.61
N LYS A 295 -3.55 17.88 12.64
CA LYS A 295 -3.73 16.80 13.60
C LYS A 295 -4.92 15.90 13.29
N MET A 296 -5.57 16.12 12.16
CA MET A 296 -6.79 15.37 11.83
C MET A 296 -6.50 14.12 11.02
N VAL A 297 -5.24 13.90 10.62
CA VAL A 297 -4.85 12.79 9.76
C VAL A 297 -3.73 12.02 10.44
N THR A 298 -3.86 10.70 10.47
CA THR A 298 -2.77 9.86 10.97
C THR A 298 -1.65 9.81 9.92
N LEU A 299 -0.43 9.95 10.38
CA LEU A 299 0.74 9.89 9.51
C LEU A 299 1.41 8.53 9.64
N GLN A 300 2.02 8.09 8.56
CA GLN A 300 2.75 6.82 8.54
C GLN A 300 4.11 7.03 7.87
N GLY A 301 5.15 6.43 8.46
CA GLY A 301 6.48 6.45 7.88
C GLY A 301 7.49 6.76 8.95
N ASN A 302 8.73 7.19 8.66
CA ASN A 302 9.28 7.35 7.32
C ASN A 302 10.79 7.17 7.38
N LEU A 303 11.26 6.18 8.15
CA LEU A 303 12.70 5.97 8.27
C LEU A 303 13.27 5.61 6.90
N ASP A 304 14.41 6.22 6.58
CA ASP A 304 15.13 5.83 5.36
C ASP A 304 15.49 4.34 5.48
N PRO A 305 15.08 3.50 4.54
CA PRO A 305 15.45 2.09 4.65
C PRO A 305 16.95 1.87 4.76
N CYS A 306 17.76 2.76 4.18
CA CYS A 306 19.21 2.63 4.27
C CYS A 306 19.71 2.76 5.70
N ALA A 307 18.91 3.31 6.61
CA ALA A 307 19.28 3.33 8.02
C ALA A 307 19.46 1.92 8.59
N LEU A 308 18.84 0.93 7.95
CA LEU A 308 18.98 -0.46 8.42
C LEU A 308 20.34 -1.07 8.12
N TYR A 309 21.18 -0.36 7.34
CA TYR A 309 22.57 -0.77 7.19
C TYR A 309 23.42 -0.37 8.40
N ALA A 310 22.92 0.50 9.25
CA ALA A 310 23.63 0.92 10.45
C ALA A 310 23.61 -0.19 11.50
N SER A 311 24.34 0.02 12.59
CA SER A 311 24.31 -0.92 13.69
C SER A 311 22.93 -0.94 14.36
N LYS A 312 22.63 -2.01 15.08
CA LYS A 312 21.38 -2.09 15.81
C LYS A 312 21.22 -0.92 16.79
N GLU A 313 22.32 -0.51 17.41
CA GLU A 313 22.28 0.60 18.34
C GLU A 313 21.93 1.92 17.65
N GLU A 314 22.54 2.16 16.49
CA GLU A 314 22.23 3.36 15.72
C GLU A 314 20.79 3.33 15.19
N ILE A 315 20.32 2.15 14.79
CA ILE A 315 18.91 2.01 14.37
C ILE A 315 18.00 2.44 15.50
N GLY A 316 18.29 2.00 16.73
CA GLY A 316 17.49 2.39 17.88
C GLY A 316 17.46 3.90 18.10
N GLN A 317 18.62 4.55 17.93
CA GLN A 317 18.68 6.01 18.07
C GLN A 317 17.87 6.72 17.00
N LEU A 318 17.98 6.24 15.76
CA LEU A 318 17.23 6.85 14.66
C LEU A 318 15.72 6.66 14.83
N VAL A 319 15.32 5.49 15.34
CA VAL A 319 13.92 5.24 15.63
C VAL A 319 13.42 6.19 16.71
N ARG A 320 14.22 6.40 17.76
CA ARG A 320 13.82 7.32 18.82
C ARG A 320 13.62 8.72 18.27
N GLN A 321 14.53 9.20 17.44
CA GLN A 321 14.39 10.49 16.81
C GLN A 321 13.11 10.59 15.98
N MET A 322 12.82 9.53 15.22
CA MET A 322 11.62 9.50 14.39
C MET A 322 10.36 9.57 15.26
N LEU A 323 10.33 8.77 16.33
CA LEU A 323 9.18 8.76 17.23
C LEU A 323 8.99 10.10 17.91
N ASP A 324 10.08 10.74 18.33
CA ASP A 324 10.00 12.07 18.94
C ASP A 324 9.42 13.07 17.95
N GLY A 325 9.81 12.97 16.69
CA GLY A 325 9.35 13.92 15.68
C GLY A 325 7.87 13.77 15.35
N PHE A 326 7.38 12.53 15.26
CA PHE A 326 5.98 12.31 14.93
C PHE A 326 5.05 12.36 16.13
N GLY A 327 5.56 12.06 17.32
CA GLY A 327 4.73 12.05 18.53
C GLY A 327 4.07 10.70 18.76
N PRO A 328 3.42 10.55 19.92
CA PRO A 328 2.93 9.22 20.33
C PRO A 328 1.60 8.81 19.74
N GLN A 329 0.79 9.74 19.23
CA GLN A 329 -0.56 9.39 18.76
C GLN A 329 -0.74 9.78 17.31
N ARG A 330 -1.71 9.15 16.65
CA ARG A 330 -2.02 9.36 15.23
C ARG A 330 -0.79 9.16 14.37
N TYR A 331 -0.07 8.05 14.65
CA TYR A 331 1.16 7.77 13.95
C TYR A 331 1.36 6.26 13.85
N ILE A 332 1.78 5.82 12.67
CA ILE A 332 2.11 4.43 12.37
C ILE A 332 3.55 4.44 11.87
N ALA A 333 4.43 3.70 12.53
CA ALA A 333 5.82 3.65 12.12
C ALA A 333 6.00 2.75 10.91
N ASN A 334 6.82 3.19 9.99
CA ASN A 334 7.16 2.45 8.79
C ASN A 334 8.45 3.04 8.23
N LEU A 335 8.97 2.39 7.22
CA LEU A 335 10.06 2.96 6.44
C LEU A 335 9.48 3.90 5.40
N GLY A 336 10.32 4.79 4.88
CA GLY A 336 9.90 5.72 3.84
C GLY A 336 9.82 5.09 2.46
N HIS A 337 10.51 3.96 2.27
CA HIS A 337 10.47 3.16 1.04
C HIS A 337 10.50 1.69 1.43
N GLY A 338 10.29 0.81 0.44
CA GLY A 338 10.32 -0.61 0.69
C GLY A 338 11.71 -1.13 1.05
N LEU A 339 11.72 -2.26 1.75
CA LEU A 339 12.97 -2.93 2.10
C LEU A 339 13.70 -3.38 0.84
N TYR A 340 15.03 -3.30 0.88
CA TYR A 340 15.87 -3.74 -0.23
C TYR A 340 16.28 -5.19 -0.03
N PRO A 341 16.56 -5.91 -1.15
CA PRO A 341 16.85 -7.35 -1.03
C PRO A 341 18.09 -7.71 -0.20
N ASP A 342 19.05 -6.80 -0.09
CA ASP A 342 20.28 -7.10 0.63
C ASP A 342 20.24 -6.73 2.11
N MET A 343 19.06 -6.33 2.62
CA MET A 343 18.98 -5.94 4.02
C MET A 343 18.96 -7.14 4.94
N ASP A 344 19.59 -6.96 6.10
CA ASP A 344 19.72 -8.00 7.12
C ASP A 344 18.41 -8.13 7.90
N PRO A 345 17.78 -9.30 7.91
CA PRO A 345 16.55 -9.46 8.70
C PRO A 345 16.73 -9.13 10.18
N GLU A 346 17.93 -9.37 10.74
CA GLU A 346 18.19 -8.99 12.14
C GLU A 346 18.03 -7.49 12.35
N HIS A 347 18.40 -6.69 11.37
CA HIS A 347 18.28 -5.25 11.48
C HIS A 347 16.82 -4.79 11.30
N VAL A 348 16.06 -5.52 10.49
CA VAL A 348 14.63 -5.26 10.42
C VAL A 348 13.99 -5.53 11.77
N GLY A 349 14.36 -6.63 12.41
CA GLY A 349 13.89 -6.94 13.75
C GLY A 349 14.26 -5.86 14.76
N ALA A 350 15.48 -5.33 14.65
CA ALA A 350 15.92 -4.27 15.55
C ALA A 350 15.04 -3.02 15.38
N PHE A 351 14.67 -2.70 14.14
CA PHE A 351 13.79 -1.60 13.88
C PHE A 351 12.43 -1.81 14.55
N VAL A 352 11.83 -2.97 14.32
CA VAL A 352 10.50 -3.26 14.87
C VAL A 352 10.52 -3.20 16.40
N ASP A 353 11.54 -3.86 17.01
CA ASP A 353 11.65 -3.86 18.46
C ASP A 353 11.86 -2.47 19.02
N ALA A 354 12.69 -1.66 18.36
CA ALA A 354 12.97 -0.31 18.83
C ALA A 354 11.70 0.54 18.79
N VAL A 355 10.87 0.39 17.75
CA VAL A 355 9.63 1.16 17.70
C VAL A 355 8.74 0.79 18.89
N HIS A 356 8.56 -0.49 19.14
CA HIS A 356 7.70 -0.90 20.25
C HIS A 356 8.24 -0.42 21.58
N ARG A 357 9.53 -0.62 21.83
CA ARG A 357 10.12 -0.28 23.11
C ARG A 357 10.10 1.23 23.36
N HIS A 358 10.60 2.01 22.42
CA HIS A 358 10.71 3.44 22.62
C HIS A 358 9.36 4.11 22.61
N SER A 359 8.40 3.61 21.84
CA SER A 359 7.08 4.23 21.82
C SER A 359 6.34 4.00 23.14
N ARG A 360 6.56 2.88 23.80
CA ARG A 360 5.98 2.66 25.12
C ARG A 360 6.61 3.60 26.15
N LEU A 361 7.91 3.82 26.05
CA LEU A 361 8.58 4.75 26.96
C LEU A 361 8.08 6.17 26.80
N LEU A 362 7.81 6.59 25.54
CA LEU A 362 7.26 7.90 25.29
C LEU A 362 5.95 8.12 26.01
N ARG A 363 5.11 7.10 26.09
CA ARG A 363 3.78 7.22 26.68
C ARG A 363 3.82 7.22 28.21
N GLN A 364 4.93 6.83 28.80
CA GLN A 364 5.08 6.83 30.24
C GLN A 364 5.39 8.22 30.79
N ASN A 365 5.81 9.16 29.89
CA ASN A 365 6.16 10.51 30.32
C ASN A 365 4.97 11.49 30.15
#